data_cf8539b598159254d9128bbac59ddd6b
#
_entry.id   cf8539b598159254d9128bbac59ddd6b
#
_cell.length_a   1.000
_cell.length_b   1.000
_cell.length_c   1.000
_cell.angle_alpha   90.00
_cell.angle_beta   90.00
_cell.angle_gamma   90.00
#
_symmetry.space_group_name_H-M   'P 1'
#
loop_
_entity.id
_entity.type
_entity.pdbx_description
1 polymer ?
#
loop_
_entity_poly.entity_id
_entity_poly.type
_entity_poly.pdbx_seq_one_letter_code
_entity_poly.pdbx_strand_id
1 'polypeptide(L)'
;MSTSYDFDTVIDRRGTWCVQWDGVADRFGVDGLLPFTISDMDFETAPEVLAALRARIDHGVFGYTDWRLGDFRSAVAHWYATRYGTTIDTERLVYGPSVLSQFSQLLQMWTAEGDGVVLHTPTYDGFRKAVHGLGRELRGVPLGDTDALERELARPDSKVLVVCSPHNPSGRVWTEAELAGMAALAARHGVAVISDEIHADFVHGGRPHVPWTRVGGDARWAVVSSASKSFNFPALTGSYGLIGRAEDRTEYLRRMETAEGLASPAVLSLTAHIAAYREGGPWLDAVRAYVAGNLALVAERLNTAFPELAWEPPQAGYLAWIDLRRAGVRDDEALQRVLIERERVAVMPGSTYGAQGFVRLNVGCARSKAEAGLDALIRGIEAVRVPA
;
A
#
# COMPACT_ATOMS: atom_id res chain seq x y z
N MET A 1 13.33 3.88 29.25
CA MET A 1 12.17 3.07 29.64
C MET A 1 11.57 2.55 28.37
N SER A 2 11.40 1.23 28.21
CA SER A 2 10.73 0.67 27.02
C SER A 2 9.26 1.12 27.08
N THR A 3 8.85 1.97 26.19
CA THR A 3 7.42 2.30 26.00
C THR A 3 6.75 1.03 25.48
N SER A 4 5.92 0.42 26.32
CA SER A 4 5.09 -0.72 25.91
C SER A 4 3.88 -0.16 25.18
N TYR A 5 3.76 -0.40 23.86
CA TYR A 5 2.57 -0.08 23.06
C TYR A 5 1.56 -1.22 23.20
N ASP A 6 0.28 -0.88 23.32
CA ASP A 6 -0.80 -1.87 23.37
C ASP A 6 -1.33 -2.12 21.95
N PHE A 7 -1.13 -3.34 21.46
CA PHE A 7 -1.69 -3.82 20.20
C PHE A 7 -2.69 -4.97 20.40
N ASP A 8 -2.93 -5.41 21.65
CA ASP A 8 -3.83 -6.52 21.97
C ASP A 8 -5.27 -6.05 22.25
N THR A 9 -5.46 -4.78 22.62
CA THR A 9 -6.79 -4.21 22.80
C THR A 9 -7.53 -4.11 21.46
N VAL A 10 -8.71 -4.75 21.40
CA VAL A 10 -9.60 -4.64 20.25
C VAL A 10 -10.34 -3.30 20.31
N ILE A 11 -10.07 -2.45 19.33
CA ILE A 11 -10.70 -1.12 19.22
C ILE A 11 -11.98 -1.24 18.41
N ASP A 12 -13.12 -0.80 18.97
CA ASP A 12 -14.37 -0.70 18.24
C ASP A 12 -14.34 0.53 17.30
N ARG A 13 -14.35 0.26 16.01
CA ARG A 13 -14.31 1.30 14.97
C ARG A 13 -15.66 1.57 14.32
N ARG A 14 -16.74 0.99 14.84
CA ARG A 14 -18.10 1.23 14.34
C ARG A 14 -18.56 2.64 14.74
N GLY A 15 -19.30 3.28 13.85
CA GLY A 15 -19.76 4.66 14.05
C GLY A 15 -18.67 5.74 13.87
N THR A 16 -17.54 5.38 13.23
CA THR A 16 -16.42 6.29 12.98
C THR A 16 -16.25 6.62 11.49
N TRP A 17 -17.23 6.29 10.66
CA TRP A 17 -17.19 6.36 9.18
C TRP A 17 -16.10 5.48 8.57
N CYS A 18 -15.73 4.43 9.26
CA CYS A 18 -14.69 3.51 8.83
C CYS A 18 -15.16 2.64 7.67
N VAL A 19 -14.54 2.76 6.52
CA VAL A 19 -14.88 1.97 5.31
C VAL A 19 -14.81 0.46 5.59
N GLN A 20 -13.87 0.02 6.44
CA GLN A 20 -13.71 -1.40 6.77
C GLN A 20 -14.83 -1.91 7.66
N TRP A 21 -15.33 -1.11 8.63
CA TRP A 21 -16.31 -1.53 9.61
C TRP A 21 -17.73 -1.03 9.29
N ASP A 22 -17.89 0.26 9.02
CA ASP A 22 -19.21 0.86 8.76
C ASP A 22 -19.68 0.62 7.33
N GLY A 23 -18.74 0.53 6.36
CA GLY A 23 -19.06 0.28 4.96
C GLY A 23 -19.20 -1.22 4.58
N VAL A 24 -19.18 -2.13 5.56
CA VAL A 24 -19.21 -3.58 5.30
C VAL A 24 -20.55 -4.02 4.71
N ALA A 25 -21.66 -3.48 5.19
CA ALA A 25 -22.99 -3.79 4.71
C ALA A 25 -23.19 -3.36 3.25
N ASP A 26 -22.76 -2.16 2.89
CA ASP A 26 -22.84 -1.64 1.51
C ASP A 26 -21.98 -2.47 0.53
N ARG A 27 -20.85 -2.95 1.01
CA ARG A 27 -19.90 -3.68 0.18
C ARG A 27 -20.26 -5.15 -0.01
N PHE A 28 -20.78 -5.81 1.03
CA PHE A 28 -21.01 -7.26 1.05
C PHE A 28 -22.47 -7.64 1.17
N GLY A 29 -23.39 -6.68 1.25
CA GLY A 29 -24.84 -6.92 1.37
C GLY A 29 -25.27 -7.46 2.72
N VAL A 30 -24.37 -7.54 3.70
CA VAL A 30 -24.64 -8.15 5.02
C VAL A 30 -23.97 -7.32 6.10
N ASP A 31 -24.72 -6.94 7.12
CA ASP A 31 -24.23 -6.20 8.28
C ASP A 31 -23.56 -7.10 9.33
N GLY A 32 -22.76 -6.49 10.22
CA GLY A 32 -22.17 -7.15 11.38
C GLY A 32 -21.12 -8.20 11.05
N LEU A 33 -20.45 -8.10 9.92
CA LEU A 33 -19.31 -8.96 9.58
C LEU A 33 -18.05 -8.51 10.32
N LEU A 34 -17.20 -9.46 10.68
CA LEU A 34 -15.83 -9.20 11.15
C LEU A 34 -14.91 -8.96 9.94
N PRO A 35 -14.42 -7.71 9.71
CA PRO A 35 -13.76 -7.38 8.46
C PRO A 35 -12.24 -7.54 8.50
N PHE A 36 -11.67 -8.07 7.40
CA PHE A 36 -10.23 -8.19 7.13
C PHE A 36 -9.89 -7.68 5.72
N THR A 37 -10.52 -6.62 5.26
CA THR A 37 -10.62 -6.29 3.83
C THR A 37 -9.72 -5.14 3.39
N ILE A 38 -9.84 -3.98 4.02
CA ILE A 38 -9.17 -2.74 3.62
C ILE A 38 -7.72 -2.73 4.16
N SER A 39 -6.82 -2.01 3.48
CA SER A 39 -5.41 -1.89 3.88
C SER A 39 -5.19 -0.72 4.84
N ASP A 40 -5.95 -0.68 5.94
CA ASP A 40 -5.66 0.07 7.16
C ASP A 40 -5.58 -0.91 8.34
N MET A 41 -5.04 -0.49 9.46
CA MET A 41 -4.89 -1.33 10.64
C MET A 41 -5.97 -0.99 11.69
N ASP A 42 -6.21 -1.92 12.62
CA ASP A 42 -7.12 -1.69 13.75
C ASP A 42 -6.36 -1.25 15.02
N PHE A 43 -5.26 -0.53 14.87
CA PHE A 43 -4.46 0.04 15.94
C PHE A 43 -4.61 1.55 16.00
N GLU A 44 -4.45 2.15 17.17
CA GLU A 44 -4.22 3.58 17.27
C GLU A 44 -2.94 3.95 16.49
N THR A 45 -2.91 5.16 15.92
CA THR A 45 -1.66 5.70 15.37
C THR A 45 -0.66 5.98 16.50
N ALA A 46 0.61 6.21 16.14
CA ALA A 46 1.68 6.48 17.11
C ALA A 46 1.30 7.59 18.12
N PRO A 47 1.58 7.41 19.41
CA PRO A 47 1.28 8.41 20.45
C PRO A 47 1.86 9.79 20.14
N GLU A 48 3.03 9.85 19.50
CA GLU A 48 3.71 11.08 19.09
C GLU A 48 2.88 11.81 18.01
N VAL A 49 2.28 11.07 17.09
CA VAL A 49 1.37 11.62 16.08
C VAL A 49 0.10 12.17 16.73
N LEU A 50 -0.51 11.40 17.66
CA LEU A 50 -1.69 11.86 18.40
C LEU A 50 -1.40 13.11 19.23
N ALA A 51 -0.25 13.18 19.90
CA ALA A 51 0.16 14.36 20.67
C ALA A 51 0.30 15.60 19.79
N ALA A 52 0.96 15.47 18.64
CA ALA A 52 1.12 16.56 17.68
C ALA A 52 -0.22 17.04 17.11
N LEU A 53 -1.13 16.10 16.78
CA LEU A 53 -2.48 16.44 16.31
C LEU A 53 -3.29 17.17 17.36
N ARG A 54 -3.27 16.71 18.63
CA ARG A 54 -3.94 17.38 19.75
C ARG A 54 -3.42 18.80 19.94
N ALA A 55 -2.10 18.98 20.00
CA ALA A 55 -1.49 20.30 20.11
C ALA A 55 -1.90 21.23 18.94
N ARG A 56 -2.01 20.69 17.73
CA ARG A 56 -2.44 21.47 16.56
C ARG A 56 -3.92 21.84 16.63
N ILE A 57 -4.78 20.97 17.14
CA ILE A 57 -6.20 21.25 17.37
C ILE A 57 -6.36 22.30 18.47
N ASP A 58 -5.65 22.18 19.58
CA ASP A 58 -5.70 23.11 20.72
C ASP A 58 -5.25 24.54 20.35
N HIS A 59 -4.38 24.68 19.35
CA HIS A 59 -4.01 25.98 18.79
C HIS A 59 -5.21 26.73 18.19
N GLY A 60 -6.22 26.02 17.65
CA GLY A 60 -7.53 26.55 17.25
C GLY A 60 -7.57 27.37 15.95
N VAL A 61 -6.44 27.64 15.26
CA VAL A 61 -6.41 28.40 14.00
C VAL A 61 -5.98 27.52 12.85
N PHE A 62 -6.87 27.29 11.87
CA PHE A 62 -6.67 26.40 10.72
C PHE A 62 -6.61 27.21 9.41
N GLY A 63 -5.61 28.10 9.31
CA GLY A 63 -5.34 28.86 8.09
C GLY A 63 -4.69 28.04 6.98
N TYR A 64 -4.46 28.66 5.83
CA TYR A 64 -3.75 28.02 4.72
C TYR A 64 -2.35 27.57 5.15
N THR A 65 -1.93 26.43 4.62
CA THR A 65 -0.62 25.81 4.90
C THR A 65 0.23 25.71 3.64
N ASP A 66 1.53 25.67 3.84
CA ASP A 66 2.50 25.45 2.75
C ASP A 66 3.45 24.31 3.13
N TRP A 67 3.39 23.23 2.38
CA TRP A 67 4.24 22.04 2.56
C TRP A 67 5.73 22.32 2.23
N ARG A 68 6.04 23.42 1.53
CA ARG A 68 7.41 23.82 1.18
C ARG A 68 8.17 24.40 2.37
N LEU A 69 7.47 24.80 3.42
CA LEU A 69 8.10 25.17 4.68
C LEU A 69 8.93 24.01 5.19
N GLY A 70 10.13 24.29 5.70
CA GLY A 70 11.21 23.33 5.86
C GLY A 70 10.90 22.06 6.68
N ASP A 71 9.90 22.10 7.57
CA ASP A 71 9.60 21.00 8.48
C ASP A 71 9.16 19.72 7.79
N PHE A 72 8.23 19.82 6.83
CA PHE A 72 7.75 18.63 6.10
C PHE A 72 8.86 18.04 5.22
N ARG A 73 9.54 18.88 4.44
CA ARG A 73 10.63 18.46 3.56
C ARG A 73 11.78 17.81 4.34
N SER A 74 12.16 18.41 5.46
CA SER A 74 13.21 17.87 6.33
C SER A 74 12.81 16.60 7.03
N ALA A 75 11.54 16.42 7.42
CA ALA A 75 11.04 15.19 8.01
C ALA A 75 11.10 14.03 7.01
N VAL A 76 10.68 14.23 5.76
CA VAL A 76 10.80 13.23 4.70
C VAL A 76 12.26 12.89 4.44
N ALA A 77 13.15 13.89 4.31
CA ALA A 77 14.58 13.65 4.10
C ALA A 77 15.22 12.88 5.26
N HIS A 78 14.88 13.25 6.51
CA HIS A 78 15.31 12.52 7.69
C HIS A 78 14.89 11.05 7.66
N TRP A 79 13.65 10.78 7.28
CA TRP A 79 13.12 9.41 7.19
C TRP A 79 13.89 8.57 6.16
N TYR A 80 14.09 9.10 4.96
CA TYR A 80 14.89 8.42 3.93
C TYR A 80 16.31 8.12 4.41
N ALA A 81 16.97 9.09 5.05
CA ALA A 81 18.33 8.92 5.53
C ALA A 81 18.42 7.87 6.65
N THR A 82 17.49 7.88 7.60
CA THR A 82 17.55 7.02 8.79
C THR A 82 16.95 5.64 8.56
N ARG A 83 15.91 5.51 7.72
CA ARG A 83 15.21 4.23 7.50
C ARG A 83 15.66 3.49 6.25
N TYR A 84 16.03 4.23 5.18
CA TYR A 84 16.42 3.60 3.92
C TYR A 84 17.92 3.81 3.60
N GLY A 85 18.65 4.51 4.45
CA GLY A 85 20.07 4.80 4.22
C GLY A 85 20.32 5.58 2.93
N THR A 86 19.37 6.42 2.53
CA THR A 86 19.37 7.12 1.24
C THR A 86 19.16 8.62 1.45
N THR A 87 20.08 9.42 0.91
CA THR A 87 19.90 10.88 0.84
C THR A 87 19.06 11.23 -0.37
N ILE A 88 18.02 12.05 -0.18
CA ILE A 88 17.18 12.54 -1.24
C ILE A 88 17.42 14.04 -1.48
N ASP A 89 17.27 14.46 -2.74
CA ASP A 89 17.20 15.88 -3.09
C ASP A 89 15.77 16.39 -2.78
N THR A 90 15.66 17.22 -1.74
CA THR A 90 14.38 17.77 -1.30
C THR A 90 13.72 18.73 -2.30
N GLU A 91 14.49 19.22 -3.29
CA GLU A 91 13.93 20.01 -4.39
C GLU A 91 13.08 19.15 -5.34
N ARG A 92 13.24 17.84 -5.32
CA ARG A 92 12.39 16.90 -6.07
C ARG A 92 11.06 16.59 -5.39
N LEU A 93 10.91 16.99 -4.13
CA LEU A 93 9.68 16.75 -3.37
C LEU A 93 8.50 17.54 -3.96
N VAL A 94 7.35 16.87 -3.98
CA VAL A 94 6.03 17.45 -4.25
C VAL A 94 5.02 16.90 -3.25
N TYR A 95 3.96 17.64 -2.99
CA TYR A 95 2.83 17.20 -2.18
C TYR A 95 1.66 16.78 -3.07
N GLY A 96 0.81 15.90 -2.56
CA GLY A 96 -0.48 15.55 -3.16
C GLY A 96 -1.48 15.10 -2.10
N PRO A 97 -2.78 15.16 -2.39
CA PRO A 97 -3.84 14.80 -1.43
C PRO A 97 -3.87 13.29 -1.12
N SER A 98 -3.43 12.46 -2.05
CA SER A 98 -3.26 11.02 -1.83
C SER A 98 -2.31 10.42 -2.87
N VAL A 99 -1.75 9.23 -2.58
CA VAL A 99 -0.91 8.49 -3.53
C VAL A 99 -1.66 8.21 -4.84
N LEU A 100 -2.94 7.80 -4.79
CA LEU A 100 -3.72 7.57 -6.00
C LEU A 100 -4.01 8.85 -6.79
N SER A 101 -4.18 10.00 -6.12
CA SER A 101 -4.32 11.28 -6.81
C SER A 101 -3.02 11.64 -7.54
N GLN A 102 -1.86 11.52 -6.88
CA GLN A 102 -0.56 11.72 -7.52
C GLN A 102 -0.34 10.77 -8.70
N PHE A 103 -0.65 9.49 -8.51
CA PHE A 103 -0.60 8.47 -9.56
C PHE A 103 -1.43 8.86 -10.78
N SER A 104 -2.68 9.27 -10.57
CA SER A 104 -3.58 9.70 -11.64
C SER A 104 -3.08 10.95 -12.37
N GLN A 105 -2.52 11.93 -11.65
CA GLN A 105 -1.94 13.14 -12.27
C GLN A 105 -0.71 12.80 -13.10
N LEU A 106 0.18 11.93 -12.61
CA LEU A 106 1.35 11.48 -13.35
C LEU A 106 0.97 10.70 -14.62
N LEU A 107 -0.06 9.82 -14.54
CA LEU A 107 -0.59 9.14 -15.71
C LEU A 107 -1.11 10.14 -16.76
N GLN A 108 -1.91 11.13 -16.36
CA GLN A 108 -2.42 12.15 -17.27
C GLN A 108 -1.31 13.03 -17.87
N MET A 109 -0.21 13.23 -17.15
CA MET A 109 0.94 13.99 -17.66
C MET A 109 1.74 13.21 -18.71
N TRP A 110 1.85 11.88 -18.53
CA TRP A 110 2.80 11.06 -19.29
C TRP A 110 2.13 10.15 -20.31
N THR A 111 0.80 10.11 -20.34
CA THR A 111 0.03 9.26 -21.24
C THR A 111 -1.16 10.00 -21.86
N ALA A 112 -1.60 9.54 -23.04
CA ALA A 112 -2.87 9.87 -23.65
C ALA A 112 -3.89 8.72 -23.50
N GLU A 113 -5.15 8.95 -23.86
CA GLU A 113 -6.16 7.90 -23.96
C GLU A 113 -5.71 6.80 -24.94
N GLY A 114 -5.88 5.54 -24.56
CA GLY A 114 -5.43 4.37 -25.32
C GLY A 114 -3.97 3.97 -25.10
N ASP A 115 -3.13 4.82 -24.48
CA ASP A 115 -1.76 4.44 -24.16
C ASP A 115 -1.69 3.32 -23.11
N GLY A 116 -0.67 2.46 -23.25
CA GLY A 116 -0.42 1.34 -22.37
C GLY A 116 0.27 1.72 -21.07
N VAL A 117 -0.29 1.22 -19.98
CA VAL A 117 0.30 1.27 -18.63
C VAL A 117 0.66 -0.16 -18.22
N VAL A 118 1.97 -0.43 -18.15
CA VAL A 118 2.52 -1.75 -17.79
C VAL A 118 2.62 -1.86 -16.28
N LEU A 119 2.17 -2.97 -15.72
CA LEU A 119 2.29 -3.26 -14.30
C LEU A 119 2.31 -4.77 -14.02
N HIS A 120 2.87 -5.14 -12.86
CA HIS A 120 2.89 -6.54 -12.44
C HIS A 120 1.53 -7.00 -11.94
N THR A 121 1.16 -8.24 -12.29
CA THR A 121 -0.08 -8.87 -11.83
C THR A 121 0.23 -10.11 -10.97
N PRO A 122 -0.59 -10.40 -9.92
CA PRO A 122 -1.77 -9.63 -9.47
C PRO A 122 -1.40 -8.20 -9.04
N THR A 123 -2.35 -7.27 -8.99
CA THR A 123 -2.05 -5.87 -8.68
C THR A 123 -3.10 -5.22 -7.80
N TYR A 124 -2.72 -4.10 -7.16
CA TYR A 124 -3.64 -3.30 -6.37
C TYR A 124 -4.80 -2.78 -7.23
N ASP A 125 -6.04 -3.00 -6.76
CA ASP A 125 -7.27 -2.63 -7.49
C ASP A 125 -7.37 -1.12 -7.78
N GLY A 126 -6.82 -0.27 -6.91
CA GLY A 126 -6.78 1.17 -7.13
C GLY A 126 -6.03 1.58 -8.40
N PHE A 127 -4.94 0.89 -8.75
CA PHE A 127 -4.24 1.15 -10.03
C PHE A 127 -5.11 0.77 -11.22
N ARG A 128 -5.75 -0.42 -11.16
CA ARG A 128 -6.66 -0.88 -12.23
C ARG A 128 -7.77 0.13 -12.49
N LYS A 129 -8.44 0.58 -11.41
CA LYS A 129 -9.51 1.58 -11.49
C LYS A 129 -9.02 2.90 -12.06
N ALA A 130 -7.87 3.40 -11.63
CA ALA A 130 -7.31 4.65 -12.13
C ALA A 130 -6.91 4.55 -13.61
N VAL A 131 -6.25 3.48 -14.03
CA VAL A 131 -5.85 3.24 -15.43
C VAL A 131 -7.09 3.20 -16.34
N HIS A 132 -8.10 2.40 -15.99
CA HIS A 132 -9.33 2.30 -16.76
C HIS A 132 -10.16 3.58 -16.71
N GLY A 133 -10.27 4.20 -15.53
CA GLY A 133 -11.02 5.46 -15.34
C GLY A 133 -10.45 6.64 -16.17
N LEU A 134 -9.17 6.56 -16.51
CA LEU A 134 -8.50 7.52 -17.39
C LEU A 134 -8.49 7.09 -18.86
N GLY A 135 -9.12 5.98 -19.24
CA GLY A 135 -9.15 5.48 -20.61
C GLY A 135 -7.81 4.93 -21.12
N ARG A 136 -6.92 4.47 -20.21
CA ARG A 136 -5.63 3.86 -20.55
C ARG A 136 -5.76 2.35 -20.63
N GLU A 137 -4.87 1.70 -21.41
CA GLU A 137 -4.81 0.24 -21.47
C GLU A 137 -3.94 -0.31 -20.35
N LEU A 138 -4.52 -1.19 -19.52
CA LEU A 138 -3.75 -1.94 -18.52
C LEU A 138 -3.05 -3.13 -19.18
N ARG A 139 -1.73 -3.20 -19.05
CA ARG A 139 -0.87 -4.28 -19.54
C ARG A 139 -0.25 -5.03 -18.38
N GLY A 140 -0.87 -6.17 -18.06
CA GLY A 140 -0.45 -7.00 -16.93
C GLY A 140 0.71 -7.91 -17.31
N VAL A 141 1.76 -7.88 -16.48
CA VAL A 141 2.92 -8.75 -16.59
C VAL A 141 2.97 -9.66 -15.36
N PRO A 142 3.18 -10.98 -15.51
CA PRO A 142 3.34 -11.85 -14.35
C PRO A 142 4.48 -11.37 -13.44
N LEU A 143 4.25 -11.43 -12.13
CA LEU A 143 5.21 -10.97 -11.13
C LEU A 143 6.54 -11.74 -11.26
N GLY A 144 7.62 -11.03 -11.58
CA GLY A 144 8.97 -11.60 -11.74
C GLY A 144 9.29 -12.14 -13.14
N ASP A 145 8.40 -12.02 -14.12
CA ASP A 145 8.66 -12.38 -15.52
C ASP A 145 9.31 -11.20 -16.26
N THR A 146 10.65 -11.17 -16.28
CA THR A 146 11.42 -10.10 -16.91
C THR A 146 11.27 -10.10 -18.43
N ASP A 147 11.14 -11.27 -19.06
CA ASP A 147 10.98 -11.35 -20.51
C ASP A 147 9.61 -10.82 -20.96
N ALA A 148 8.56 -11.15 -20.21
CA ALA A 148 7.23 -10.57 -20.45
C ALA A 148 7.25 -9.06 -20.22
N LEU A 149 7.95 -8.58 -19.20
CA LEU A 149 8.10 -7.14 -18.93
C LEU A 149 8.78 -6.44 -20.12
N GLU A 150 9.88 -6.95 -20.61
CA GLU A 150 10.58 -6.35 -21.75
C GLU A 150 9.71 -6.33 -23.01
N ARG A 151 9.00 -7.43 -23.30
CA ARG A 151 8.05 -7.48 -24.44
C ARG A 151 6.97 -6.40 -24.37
N GLU A 152 6.39 -6.18 -23.21
CA GLU A 152 5.35 -5.15 -23.04
C GLU A 152 5.93 -3.73 -23.08
N LEU A 153 7.12 -3.50 -22.50
CA LEU A 153 7.79 -2.19 -22.56
C LEU A 153 8.25 -1.83 -23.98
N ALA A 154 8.59 -2.81 -24.81
CA ALA A 154 9.02 -2.61 -26.20
C ALA A 154 7.87 -2.16 -27.13
N ARG A 155 6.63 -2.23 -26.71
CA ARG A 155 5.49 -1.79 -27.55
C ARG A 155 5.49 -0.27 -27.67
N PRO A 156 5.28 0.28 -28.88
CA PRO A 156 5.37 1.73 -29.12
C PRO A 156 4.38 2.57 -28.32
N ASP A 157 3.26 1.97 -27.94
CA ASP A 157 2.16 2.57 -27.18
C ASP A 157 2.27 2.33 -25.65
N SER A 158 3.29 1.63 -25.17
CA SER A 158 3.62 1.56 -23.74
C SER A 158 4.31 2.84 -23.30
N LYS A 159 3.73 3.56 -22.34
CA LYS A 159 4.23 4.88 -21.90
C LYS A 159 4.66 4.91 -20.44
N VAL A 160 4.04 4.10 -19.59
CA VAL A 160 4.31 4.09 -18.16
C VAL A 160 4.47 2.66 -17.66
N LEU A 161 5.52 2.42 -16.86
CA LEU A 161 5.69 1.25 -16.00
C LEU A 161 5.31 1.64 -14.56
N VAL A 162 4.42 0.89 -13.94
CA VAL A 162 4.08 1.01 -12.51
C VAL A 162 4.82 -0.05 -11.72
N VAL A 163 5.63 0.38 -10.76
CA VAL A 163 6.36 -0.49 -9.84
C VAL A 163 5.79 -0.30 -8.44
N CYS A 164 5.08 -1.29 -7.89
CA CYS A 164 4.66 -1.30 -6.50
C CYS A 164 5.77 -1.94 -5.65
N SER A 165 6.39 -1.19 -4.74
CA SER A 165 7.58 -1.60 -3.99
C SER A 165 7.53 -1.13 -2.52
N PRO A 166 7.29 -2.03 -1.56
CA PRO A 166 6.88 -3.44 -1.66
C PRO A 166 5.56 -3.67 -2.38
N HIS A 167 5.39 -4.86 -2.96
CA HIS A 167 4.29 -5.16 -3.85
C HIS A 167 3.01 -5.54 -3.10
N ASN A 168 1.90 -4.87 -3.40
CA ASN A 168 0.56 -5.25 -2.94
C ASN A 168 -0.21 -5.92 -4.12
N PRO A 169 -0.73 -7.16 -3.97
CA PRO A 169 -1.02 -7.83 -2.70
C PRO A 169 0.04 -8.81 -2.19
N SER A 170 1.07 -9.17 -2.96
CA SER A 170 1.94 -10.31 -2.66
C SER A 170 2.92 -10.09 -1.50
N GLY A 171 3.17 -8.84 -1.10
CA GLY A 171 4.18 -8.50 -0.10
C GLY A 171 5.63 -8.74 -0.56
N ARG A 172 5.87 -8.93 -1.88
CA ARG A 172 7.22 -9.08 -2.43
C ARG A 172 8.03 -7.81 -2.24
N VAL A 173 9.28 -7.97 -1.83
CA VAL A 173 10.28 -6.90 -1.77
C VAL A 173 11.25 -7.08 -2.93
N TRP A 174 11.39 -6.05 -3.76
CA TRP A 174 12.32 -6.06 -4.88
C TRP A 174 13.74 -5.80 -4.40
N THR A 175 14.68 -6.52 -4.96
CA THR A 175 16.12 -6.27 -4.76
C THR A 175 16.57 -5.05 -5.57
N GLU A 176 17.68 -4.44 -5.20
CA GLU A 176 18.28 -3.34 -5.96
C GLU A 176 18.61 -3.73 -7.40
N ALA A 177 19.09 -4.96 -7.61
CA ALA A 177 19.38 -5.48 -8.94
C ALA A 177 18.12 -5.61 -9.82
N GLU A 178 17.00 -6.08 -9.25
CA GLU A 178 15.72 -6.16 -9.97
C GLU A 178 15.19 -4.77 -10.33
N LEU A 179 15.22 -3.83 -9.38
CA LEU A 179 14.80 -2.44 -9.63
C LEU A 179 15.69 -1.76 -10.68
N ALA A 180 17.01 -1.95 -10.61
CA ALA A 180 17.96 -1.43 -11.62
C ALA A 180 17.70 -2.06 -13.00
N GLY A 181 17.37 -3.34 -13.06
CA GLY A 181 16.97 -4.03 -14.31
C GLY A 181 15.70 -3.41 -14.91
N MET A 182 14.67 -3.17 -14.10
CA MET A 182 13.44 -2.50 -14.54
C MET A 182 13.72 -1.07 -15.02
N ALA A 183 14.56 -0.31 -14.30
CA ALA A 183 14.96 1.04 -14.68
C ALA A 183 15.69 1.06 -16.03
N ALA A 184 16.62 0.12 -16.26
CA ALA A 184 17.35 -0.03 -17.53
C ALA A 184 16.42 -0.38 -18.69
N LEU A 185 15.47 -1.30 -18.49
CA LEU A 185 14.45 -1.65 -19.50
C LEU A 185 13.56 -0.45 -19.83
N ALA A 186 13.02 0.23 -18.82
CA ALA A 186 12.18 1.42 -19.01
C ALA A 186 12.94 2.53 -19.75
N ALA A 187 14.19 2.80 -19.39
CA ALA A 187 15.03 3.79 -20.07
C ALA A 187 15.31 3.40 -21.53
N ARG A 188 15.62 2.12 -21.81
CA ARG A 188 15.86 1.61 -23.18
C ARG A 188 14.68 1.85 -24.10
N HIS A 189 13.46 1.65 -23.60
CA HIS A 189 12.23 1.78 -24.38
C HIS A 189 11.55 3.16 -24.24
N GLY A 190 12.15 4.11 -23.54
CA GLY A 190 11.63 5.46 -23.35
C GLY A 190 10.34 5.51 -22.54
N VAL A 191 10.12 4.52 -21.67
CA VAL A 191 8.94 4.38 -20.81
C VAL A 191 9.20 5.09 -19.48
N ALA A 192 8.25 5.91 -19.01
CA ALA A 192 8.33 6.56 -17.71
C ALA A 192 8.01 5.56 -16.58
N VAL A 193 8.53 5.78 -15.37
CA VAL A 193 8.27 4.90 -14.22
C VAL A 193 7.57 5.64 -13.10
N ILE A 194 6.49 5.04 -12.57
CA ILE A 194 5.86 5.45 -11.31
C ILE A 194 6.11 4.34 -10.28
N SER A 195 6.94 4.65 -9.26
CA SER A 195 7.19 3.76 -8.14
C SER A 195 6.25 4.12 -6.98
N ASP A 196 5.32 3.24 -6.66
CA ASP A 196 4.50 3.36 -5.45
C ASP A 196 5.21 2.66 -4.28
N GLU A 197 5.68 3.47 -3.32
CA GLU A 197 6.45 3.02 -2.17
C GLU A 197 5.69 3.19 -0.84
N ILE A 198 4.35 3.27 -0.88
CA ILE A 198 3.52 3.50 0.31
C ILE A 198 3.65 2.39 1.37
N HIS A 199 4.13 1.21 1.01
CA HIS A 199 4.36 0.07 1.90
C HIS A 199 5.83 -0.09 2.33
N ALA A 200 6.72 0.85 1.98
CA ALA A 200 8.16 0.78 2.19
C ALA A 200 8.60 0.45 3.61
N ASP A 201 7.86 0.97 4.60
CA ASP A 201 8.22 0.84 6.02
C ASP A 201 7.86 -0.53 6.64
N PHE A 202 7.04 -1.34 5.96
CA PHE A 202 6.61 -2.65 6.46
C PHE A 202 7.43 -3.82 5.90
N VAL A 203 8.71 -3.62 5.58
CA VAL A 203 9.60 -4.72 5.20
C VAL A 203 10.00 -5.52 6.43
N HIS A 204 9.88 -6.86 6.36
CA HIS A 204 10.17 -7.80 7.43
C HIS A 204 11.54 -8.47 7.27
N GLY A 205 12.01 -9.19 8.31
CA GLY A 205 13.19 -10.05 8.24
C GLY A 205 14.53 -9.33 8.06
N GLY A 206 14.61 -8.03 8.45
CA GLY A 206 15.86 -7.26 8.37
C GLY A 206 16.31 -6.89 6.95
N ARG A 207 15.48 -7.14 5.94
CA ARG A 207 15.75 -6.70 4.56
C ARG A 207 15.55 -5.19 4.46
N PRO A 208 16.43 -4.43 3.79
CA PRO A 208 16.19 -3.01 3.56
C PRO A 208 15.16 -2.83 2.44
N HIS A 209 14.32 -1.80 2.55
CA HIS A 209 13.65 -1.24 1.39
C HIS A 209 14.67 -0.50 0.51
N VAL A 210 14.58 -0.67 -0.79
CA VAL A 210 15.39 0.06 -1.76
C VAL A 210 14.51 1.10 -2.46
N PRO A 211 14.67 2.40 -2.16
CA PRO A 211 13.90 3.44 -2.83
C PRO A 211 14.27 3.55 -4.32
N TRP A 212 13.29 3.80 -5.18
CA TRP A 212 13.52 4.01 -6.61
C TRP A 212 14.51 5.12 -6.91
N THR A 213 14.62 6.11 -6.03
CA THR A 213 15.60 7.21 -6.13
C THR A 213 17.06 6.74 -6.26
N ARG A 214 17.38 5.51 -5.83
CA ARG A 214 18.73 4.92 -5.97
C ARG A 214 19.02 4.39 -7.36
N VAL A 215 17.98 4.00 -8.10
CA VAL A 215 18.12 3.30 -9.39
C VAL A 215 17.55 4.07 -10.58
N GLY A 216 16.72 5.11 -10.34
CA GLY A 216 15.98 5.82 -11.38
C GLY A 216 16.85 6.59 -12.40
N GLY A 217 18.07 6.98 -12.04
CA GLY A 217 18.99 7.70 -12.93
C GLY A 217 18.35 8.96 -13.54
N ASP A 218 18.71 9.25 -14.81
CA ASP A 218 18.20 10.39 -15.58
C ASP A 218 16.92 10.08 -16.38
N ALA A 219 16.38 8.86 -16.28
CA ALA A 219 15.13 8.49 -16.92
C ALA A 219 13.96 9.32 -16.37
N ARG A 220 12.79 9.25 -17.00
CA ARG A 220 11.56 9.85 -16.47
C ARG A 220 10.99 8.95 -15.39
N TRP A 221 10.95 9.42 -14.16
CA TRP A 221 10.38 8.67 -13.05
C TRP A 221 9.77 9.56 -11.98
N ALA A 222 8.85 8.99 -11.21
CA ALA A 222 8.37 9.53 -9.95
C ALA A 222 8.23 8.43 -8.91
N VAL A 223 8.54 8.75 -7.66
CA VAL A 223 8.13 8.00 -6.47
C VAL A 223 6.87 8.65 -5.93
N VAL A 224 5.91 7.85 -5.46
CA VAL A 224 4.75 8.30 -4.71
C VAL A 224 4.67 7.52 -3.41
N SER A 225 4.46 8.21 -2.28
CA SER A 225 4.42 7.58 -0.95
C SER A 225 3.68 8.43 0.08
N SER A 226 3.46 7.87 1.25
CA SER A 226 2.80 8.53 2.39
C SER A 226 3.11 7.78 3.69
N ALA A 227 3.21 8.47 4.81
CA ALA A 227 3.27 7.86 6.13
C ALA A 227 1.95 7.19 6.55
N SER A 228 0.87 7.39 5.81
CA SER A 228 -0.48 7.01 6.19
C SER A 228 -0.68 5.51 6.40
N LYS A 229 -0.01 4.65 5.63
CA LYS A 229 -0.07 3.18 5.81
C LYS A 229 0.82 2.72 6.96
N SER A 230 1.99 3.32 7.08
CA SER A 230 2.97 2.97 8.11
C SER A 230 2.49 3.33 9.51
N PHE A 231 1.78 4.43 9.63
CA PHE A 231 1.31 4.97 10.92
C PHE A 231 -0.21 4.96 11.09
N ASN A 232 -0.92 4.26 10.22
CA ASN A 232 -2.36 4.03 10.33
C ASN A 232 -3.23 5.29 10.41
N PHE A 233 -2.98 6.28 9.55
CA PHE A 233 -3.83 7.49 9.44
C PHE A 233 -4.27 7.83 8.00
N PRO A 234 -4.75 6.87 7.18
CA PRO A 234 -5.09 7.14 5.78
C PRO A 234 -6.25 8.14 5.61
N ALA A 235 -7.07 8.34 6.63
CA ALA A 235 -8.14 9.34 6.62
C ALA A 235 -7.62 10.79 6.77
N LEU A 236 -6.40 10.99 7.26
CA LEU A 236 -5.71 12.28 7.21
C LEU A 236 -5.04 12.41 5.84
N THR A 237 -5.84 12.69 4.82
CA THR A 237 -5.43 12.68 3.41
C THR A 237 -4.18 13.51 3.15
N GLY A 238 -3.15 12.89 2.60
CA GLY A 238 -1.88 13.52 2.26
C GLY A 238 -0.87 12.50 1.80
N SER A 239 0.00 12.93 0.91
CA SER A 239 1.07 12.13 0.33
C SER A 239 2.18 13.03 -0.16
N TYR A 240 3.33 12.44 -0.45
CA TYR A 240 4.42 13.11 -1.13
C TYR A 240 4.88 12.31 -2.35
N GLY A 241 5.49 13.00 -3.29
CA GLY A 241 6.20 12.38 -4.39
C GLY A 241 7.61 12.94 -4.51
N LEU A 242 8.47 12.19 -5.19
CA LEU A 242 9.78 12.63 -5.64
C LEU A 242 9.81 12.49 -7.15
N ILE A 243 9.90 13.61 -7.88
CA ILE A 243 9.87 13.62 -9.35
C ILE A 243 11.29 13.86 -9.87
N GLY A 244 11.77 12.92 -10.71
CA GLY A 244 13.15 12.90 -11.18
C GLY A 244 13.55 14.11 -12.00
N ARG A 245 12.72 14.53 -12.96
CA ARG A 245 12.99 15.65 -13.88
C ARG A 245 12.34 16.94 -13.40
N ALA A 246 13.08 18.04 -13.51
CA ALA A 246 12.61 19.36 -13.09
C ALA A 246 11.40 19.85 -13.89
N GLU A 247 11.38 19.60 -15.19
CA GLU A 247 10.25 19.96 -16.06
C GLU A 247 8.97 19.22 -15.71
N ASP A 248 9.06 17.92 -15.41
CA ASP A 248 7.90 17.12 -14.97
C ASP A 248 7.39 17.61 -13.60
N ARG A 249 8.30 17.96 -12.68
CA ARG A 249 7.93 18.54 -11.38
C ARG A 249 7.21 19.87 -11.55
N THR A 250 7.73 20.76 -12.41
CA THR A 250 7.10 22.06 -12.68
C THR A 250 5.68 21.89 -13.24
N GLU A 251 5.51 20.98 -14.18
CA GLU A 251 4.18 20.69 -14.75
C GLU A 251 3.24 20.04 -13.72
N TYR A 252 3.75 19.12 -12.88
CA TYR A 252 2.97 18.54 -11.80
C TYR A 252 2.44 19.63 -10.84
N LEU A 253 3.31 20.52 -10.37
CA LEU A 253 2.95 21.61 -9.47
C LEU A 253 1.93 22.56 -10.12
N ARG A 254 2.15 22.94 -11.39
CA ARG A 254 1.19 23.75 -12.14
C ARG A 254 -0.19 23.10 -12.20
N ARG A 255 -0.27 21.79 -12.44
CA ARG A 255 -1.55 21.07 -12.47
C ARG A 255 -2.19 21.06 -11.11
N MET A 256 -1.48 20.62 -10.08
CA MET A 256 -2.03 20.49 -8.75
C MET A 256 -2.46 21.84 -8.15
N GLU A 257 -1.62 22.85 -8.27
CA GLU A 257 -1.85 24.14 -7.60
C GLU A 257 -2.73 25.10 -8.39
N THR A 258 -2.54 25.15 -9.71
CA THR A 258 -3.24 26.13 -10.55
C THR A 258 -4.51 25.52 -11.17
N ALA A 259 -4.43 24.31 -11.73
CA ALA A 259 -5.58 23.72 -12.41
C ALA A 259 -6.58 23.05 -11.43
N GLU A 260 -6.06 22.35 -10.41
CA GLU A 260 -6.88 21.62 -9.43
C GLU A 260 -7.15 22.45 -8.15
N GLY A 261 -6.48 23.59 -7.94
CA GLY A 261 -6.65 24.44 -6.75
C GLY A 261 -6.14 23.82 -5.44
N LEU A 262 -5.20 22.88 -5.51
CA LEU A 262 -4.69 22.10 -4.38
C LEU A 262 -3.35 22.64 -3.86
N ALA A 263 -3.19 23.96 -3.81
CA ALA A 263 -1.96 24.62 -3.35
C ALA A 263 -1.71 24.47 -1.85
N SER A 264 -2.78 24.35 -1.06
CA SER A 264 -2.71 24.30 0.40
C SER A 264 -3.10 22.92 0.93
N PRO A 265 -2.16 22.16 1.50
CA PRO A 265 -2.42 20.88 2.12
C PRO A 265 -3.34 20.96 3.36
N ALA A 266 -3.95 19.84 3.72
CA ALA A 266 -4.63 19.72 5.00
C ALA A 266 -3.59 19.80 6.14
N VAL A 267 -3.74 20.79 7.04
CA VAL A 267 -2.76 21.03 8.12
C VAL A 267 -2.58 19.84 9.05
N LEU A 268 -3.64 19.11 9.37
CA LEU A 268 -3.54 17.91 10.22
C LEU A 268 -2.78 16.78 9.53
N SER A 269 -2.87 16.69 8.21
CA SER A 269 -2.07 15.74 7.44
C SER A 269 -0.57 16.06 7.52
N LEU A 270 -0.19 17.32 7.29
CA LEU A 270 1.22 17.75 7.43
C LEU A 270 1.73 17.49 8.85
N THR A 271 0.95 17.87 9.86
CA THR A 271 1.30 17.66 11.28
C THR A 271 1.55 16.17 11.56
N ALA A 272 0.65 15.29 11.10
CA ALA A 272 0.79 13.84 11.29
C ALA A 272 2.03 13.28 10.60
N HIS A 273 2.29 13.66 9.34
CA HIS A 273 3.47 13.20 8.60
C HIS A 273 4.79 13.65 9.24
N ILE A 274 4.86 14.92 9.68
CA ILE A 274 6.06 15.47 10.33
C ILE A 274 6.34 14.72 11.63
N ALA A 275 5.34 14.55 12.51
CA ALA A 275 5.49 13.84 13.77
C ALA A 275 5.86 12.36 13.54
N ALA A 276 5.18 11.69 12.61
CA ALA A 276 5.45 10.29 12.26
C ALA A 276 6.91 10.08 11.85
N TYR A 277 7.41 10.91 10.93
CA TYR A 277 8.76 10.74 10.39
C TYR A 277 9.88 11.26 11.31
N ARG A 278 9.58 12.15 12.24
CA ARG A 278 10.57 12.63 13.23
C ARG A 278 10.65 11.73 14.46
N GLU A 279 9.51 11.24 14.95
CA GLU A 279 9.42 10.68 16.28
C GLU A 279 8.77 9.27 16.34
N GLY A 280 7.97 8.90 15.32
CA GLY A 280 7.17 7.68 15.33
C GLY A 280 7.94 6.37 15.07
N GLY A 281 9.26 6.44 14.85
CA GLY A 281 10.09 5.28 14.55
C GLY A 281 9.95 4.11 15.54
N PRO A 282 10.04 4.33 16.85
CA PRO A 282 9.90 3.25 17.84
C PRO A 282 8.54 2.55 17.80
N TRP A 283 7.45 3.31 17.61
CA TRP A 283 6.10 2.74 17.45
C TRP A 283 6.01 1.87 16.19
N LEU A 284 6.54 2.35 15.07
CA LEU A 284 6.56 1.59 13.82
C LEU A 284 7.33 0.27 13.97
N ASP A 285 8.47 0.28 14.63
CA ASP A 285 9.25 -0.94 14.85
C ASP A 285 8.48 -1.94 15.74
N ALA A 286 7.75 -1.46 16.74
CA ALA A 286 6.92 -2.29 17.61
C ALA A 286 5.72 -2.89 16.85
N VAL A 287 4.96 -2.08 16.07
CA VAL A 287 3.82 -2.60 15.31
C VAL A 287 4.25 -3.56 14.21
N ARG A 288 5.41 -3.33 13.57
CA ARG A 288 5.98 -4.27 12.60
C ARG A 288 6.28 -5.63 13.24
N ALA A 289 6.90 -5.63 14.43
CA ALA A 289 7.17 -6.87 15.16
C ALA A 289 5.88 -7.60 15.54
N TYR A 290 4.87 -6.87 16.00
CA TYR A 290 3.57 -7.44 16.35
C TYR A 290 2.87 -8.07 15.12
N VAL A 291 2.82 -7.35 14.01
CA VAL A 291 2.23 -7.83 12.75
C VAL A 291 3.00 -9.03 12.19
N ALA A 292 4.34 -9.05 12.28
CA ALA A 292 5.14 -10.21 11.91
C ALA A 292 4.74 -11.45 12.73
N GLY A 293 4.45 -11.27 14.02
CA GLY A 293 3.89 -12.32 14.87
C GLY A 293 2.51 -12.80 14.41
N ASN A 294 1.63 -11.91 13.95
CA ASN A 294 0.34 -12.30 13.37
C ASN A 294 0.52 -13.07 12.06
N LEU A 295 1.44 -12.65 11.19
CA LEU A 295 1.75 -13.39 9.96
C LEU A 295 2.33 -14.78 10.23
N ALA A 296 3.17 -14.92 11.27
CA ALA A 296 3.67 -16.23 11.71
C ALA A 296 2.54 -17.13 12.22
N LEU A 297 1.58 -16.58 12.97
CA LEU A 297 0.36 -17.30 13.39
C LEU A 297 -0.46 -17.78 12.19
N VAL A 298 -0.62 -16.94 11.15
CA VAL A 298 -1.28 -17.36 9.90
C VAL A 298 -0.59 -18.58 9.30
N ALA A 299 0.75 -18.54 9.19
CA ALA A 299 1.53 -19.65 8.63
C ALA A 299 1.37 -20.93 9.44
N GLU A 300 1.50 -20.84 10.76
CA GLU A 300 1.35 -21.97 11.68
C GLU A 300 -0.04 -22.63 11.53
N ARG A 301 -1.11 -21.83 11.62
CA ARG A 301 -2.47 -22.33 11.63
C ARG A 301 -2.91 -22.88 10.27
N LEU A 302 -2.59 -22.18 9.18
CA LEU A 302 -2.93 -22.65 7.83
C LEU A 302 -2.16 -23.90 7.45
N ASN A 303 -0.85 -23.96 7.74
CA ASN A 303 -0.04 -25.13 7.39
C ASN A 303 -0.35 -26.36 8.28
N THR A 304 -0.86 -26.12 9.49
CA THR A 304 -1.37 -27.22 10.34
C THR A 304 -2.67 -27.77 9.78
N ALA A 305 -3.60 -26.91 9.35
CA ALA A 305 -4.89 -27.33 8.81
C ALA A 305 -4.77 -27.87 7.36
N PHE A 306 -3.89 -27.29 6.57
CA PHE A 306 -3.68 -27.59 5.14
C PHE A 306 -2.18 -27.64 4.83
N PRO A 307 -1.48 -28.74 5.18
CA PRO A 307 -0.02 -28.84 4.96
C PRO A 307 0.40 -28.64 3.49
N GLU A 308 -0.49 -28.96 2.56
CA GLU A 308 -0.28 -28.79 1.12
C GLU A 308 -0.16 -27.33 0.67
N LEU A 309 -0.62 -26.37 1.47
CA LEU A 309 -0.45 -24.94 1.17
C LEU A 309 1.01 -24.55 1.24
N ALA A 310 1.77 -25.05 2.23
CA ALA A 310 3.13 -24.66 2.52
C ALA A 310 3.29 -23.13 2.45
N TRP A 311 2.33 -22.40 3.06
CA TRP A 311 2.28 -20.96 2.96
C TRP A 311 3.36 -20.31 3.82
N GLU A 312 4.05 -19.35 3.26
CA GLU A 312 5.09 -18.57 3.94
C GLU A 312 4.63 -17.11 4.12
N PRO A 313 4.99 -16.48 5.26
CA PRO A 313 4.72 -15.07 5.47
C PRO A 313 5.33 -14.20 4.37
N PRO A 314 4.64 -13.13 3.95
CA PRO A 314 5.17 -12.21 2.96
C PRO A 314 6.41 -11.47 3.47
N GLN A 315 7.23 -11.00 2.55
CA GLN A 315 8.44 -10.23 2.87
C GLN A 315 8.13 -8.83 3.41
N ALA A 316 6.94 -8.31 3.14
CA ALA A 316 6.48 -6.99 3.60
C ALA A 316 4.97 -6.92 3.78
N GLY A 317 4.54 -5.92 4.54
CA GLY A 317 3.14 -5.58 4.73
C GLY A 317 2.48 -6.33 5.89
N TYR A 318 1.20 -6.09 6.04
CA TYR A 318 0.29 -6.72 7.01
C TYR A 318 -0.87 -7.44 6.31
N LEU A 319 -0.66 -7.80 5.03
CA LEU A 319 -1.65 -8.41 4.16
C LEU A 319 -1.18 -9.83 3.82
N ALA A 320 -1.80 -10.83 4.40
CA ALA A 320 -1.54 -12.22 4.06
C ALA A 320 -2.20 -12.52 2.70
N TRP A 321 -1.38 -12.75 1.68
CA TRP A 321 -1.80 -13.17 0.35
C TRP A 321 -1.64 -14.68 0.22
N ILE A 322 -2.74 -15.40 0.10
CA ILE A 322 -2.77 -16.84 0.27
C ILE A 322 -3.28 -17.50 -1.01
N ASP A 323 -2.46 -18.36 -1.62
CA ASP A 323 -2.83 -19.22 -2.75
C ASP A 323 -3.56 -20.47 -2.22
N LEU A 324 -4.86 -20.51 -2.38
CA LEU A 324 -5.70 -21.61 -1.88
C LEU A 324 -5.90 -22.74 -2.89
N ARG A 325 -5.35 -22.64 -4.09
CA ARG A 325 -5.52 -23.63 -5.15
C ARG A 325 -4.94 -24.98 -4.76
N ARG A 326 -3.86 -24.99 -3.97
CA ARG A 326 -3.27 -26.22 -3.42
C ARG A 326 -4.15 -26.88 -2.37
N ALA A 327 -4.96 -26.12 -1.65
CA ALA A 327 -5.96 -26.65 -0.71
C ALA A 327 -7.27 -27.03 -1.41
N GLY A 328 -7.31 -27.04 -2.75
CA GLY A 328 -8.50 -27.44 -3.52
C GLY A 328 -9.54 -26.33 -3.70
N VAL A 329 -9.26 -25.09 -3.32
CA VAL A 329 -10.16 -23.93 -3.53
C VAL A 329 -9.79 -23.26 -4.85
N ARG A 330 -10.69 -23.33 -5.83
CA ARG A 330 -10.51 -22.71 -7.16
C ARG A 330 -11.42 -21.50 -7.36
N ASP A 331 -12.53 -21.44 -6.62
CA ASP A 331 -13.52 -20.34 -6.66
C ASP A 331 -13.43 -19.57 -5.34
N ASP A 332 -12.67 -18.47 -5.35
CA ASP A 332 -12.50 -17.58 -4.21
C ASP A 332 -13.77 -16.77 -3.90
N GLU A 333 -14.69 -16.63 -4.86
CA GLU A 333 -15.98 -15.99 -4.65
C GLU A 333 -16.95 -16.94 -3.92
N ALA A 334 -16.90 -18.25 -4.21
CA ALA A 334 -17.65 -19.24 -3.44
C ALA A 334 -17.18 -19.29 -1.99
N LEU A 335 -15.86 -19.25 -1.76
CA LEU A 335 -15.30 -19.12 -0.42
C LEU A 335 -15.81 -17.84 0.27
N GLN A 336 -15.77 -16.71 -0.42
CA GLN A 336 -16.25 -15.43 0.11
C GLN A 336 -17.72 -15.50 0.53
N ARG A 337 -18.58 -16.13 -0.27
CA ARG A 337 -20.01 -16.35 0.10
C ARG A 337 -20.14 -17.14 1.39
N VAL A 338 -19.42 -18.26 1.54
CA VAL A 338 -19.45 -19.08 2.77
C VAL A 338 -18.96 -18.28 3.98
N LEU A 339 -17.87 -17.53 3.82
CA LEU A 339 -17.33 -16.69 4.90
C LEU A 339 -18.33 -15.62 5.35
N ILE A 340 -19.03 -14.98 4.43
CA ILE A 340 -20.04 -13.96 4.72
C ILE A 340 -21.28 -14.59 5.39
N GLU A 341 -21.85 -15.62 4.79
CA GLU A 341 -23.16 -16.15 5.18
C GLU A 341 -23.10 -16.99 6.45
N ARG A 342 -22.06 -17.81 6.60
CA ARG A 342 -21.93 -18.78 7.69
C ARG A 342 -20.98 -18.32 8.79
N GLU A 343 -19.81 -17.85 8.40
CA GLU A 343 -18.74 -17.53 9.33
C GLU A 343 -18.79 -16.06 9.82
N ARG A 344 -19.57 -15.23 9.18
CA ARG A 344 -19.73 -13.79 9.50
C ARG A 344 -18.41 -13.01 9.42
N VAL A 345 -17.55 -13.37 8.46
CA VAL A 345 -16.23 -12.76 8.21
C VAL A 345 -16.16 -12.26 6.76
N ALA A 346 -15.56 -11.10 6.57
CA ALA A 346 -15.30 -10.54 5.25
C ALA A 346 -13.78 -10.48 4.99
N VAL A 347 -13.33 -11.12 3.91
CA VAL A 347 -11.96 -11.05 3.38
C VAL A 347 -11.99 -10.50 1.96
N MET A 348 -10.83 -10.28 1.35
CA MET A 348 -10.80 -9.87 -0.06
C MET A 348 -10.50 -11.07 -0.95
N PRO A 349 -11.41 -11.42 -1.90
CA PRO A 349 -11.15 -12.48 -2.87
C PRO A 349 -10.03 -12.05 -3.83
N GLY A 350 -9.26 -13.03 -4.30
CA GLY A 350 -8.13 -12.79 -5.19
C GLY A 350 -8.54 -12.26 -6.56
N SER A 351 -9.75 -12.59 -7.02
CA SER A 351 -10.37 -12.05 -8.24
C SER A 351 -10.36 -10.50 -8.29
N THR A 352 -10.52 -9.83 -7.14
CA THR A 352 -10.37 -8.36 -7.02
C THR A 352 -9.02 -7.84 -7.53
N TYR A 353 -7.97 -8.64 -7.38
CA TYR A 353 -6.59 -8.29 -7.76
C TYR A 353 -6.15 -8.93 -9.08
N GLY A 354 -7.04 -9.68 -9.73
CA GLY A 354 -6.78 -10.39 -10.99
C GLY A 354 -6.14 -11.78 -10.80
N ALA A 355 -6.35 -12.44 -9.65
CA ALA A 355 -5.84 -13.78 -9.35
C ALA A 355 -6.91 -14.66 -8.69
N GLN A 356 -7.55 -15.53 -9.47
CA GLN A 356 -8.53 -16.48 -8.95
C GLN A 356 -7.89 -17.55 -8.07
N GLY A 357 -8.64 -18.04 -7.06
CA GLY A 357 -8.19 -19.05 -6.12
C GLY A 357 -7.26 -18.50 -5.03
N PHE A 358 -7.17 -17.19 -4.90
CA PHE A 358 -6.43 -16.51 -3.84
C PHE A 358 -7.37 -15.80 -2.86
N VAL A 359 -6.84 -15.51 -1.69
CA VAL A 359 -7.50 -14.64 -0.71
C VAL A 359 -6.48 -13.68 -0.10
N ARG A 360 -6.91 -12.45 0.20
CA ARG A 360 -6.11 -11.49 0.95
C ARG A 360 -6.75 -11.22 2.31
N LEU A 361 -6.03 -11.56 3.38
CA LEU A 361 -6.43 -11.34 4.78
C LEU A 361 -5.57 -10.22 5.37
N ASN A 362 -6.20 -9.15 5.88
CA ASN A 362 -5.51 -8.10 6.61
C ASN A 362 -5.30 -8.54 8.07
N VAL A 363 -4.04 -8.67 8.50
CA VAL A 363 -3.68 -9.05 9.87
C VAL A 363 -3.09 -7.90 10.68
N GLY A 364 -3.24 -6.67 10.23
CA GLY A 364 -2.93 -5.44 10.98
C GLY A 364 -3.99 -5.15 12.05
N CYS A 365 -4.19 -6.09 12.97
CA CYS A 365 -5.21 -6.03 14.01
C CYS A 365 -4.76 -6.77 15.27
N ALA A 366 -5.49 -6.63 16.36
CA ALA A 366 -5.26 -7.40 17.58
C ALA A 366 -5.21 -8.91 17.30
N ARG A 367 -4.33 -9.62 18.00
CA ARG A 367 -4.12 -11.07 17.81
C ARG A 367 -5.40 -11.87 17.92
N SER A 368 -6.23 -11.57 18.93
CA SER A 368 -7.53 -12.24 19.13
C SER A 368 -8.47 -12.09 17.93
N LYS A 369 -8.45 -10.93 17.25
CA LYS A 369 -9.19 -10.73 16.01
C LYS A 369 -8.60 -11.57 14.87
N ALA A 370 -7.27 -11.59 14.73
CA ALA A 370 -6.59 -12.40 13.70
C ALA A 370 -6.90 -13.89 13.89
N GLU A 371 -6.89 -14.41 15.13
CA GLU A 371 -7.25 -15.78 15.47
C GLU A 371 -8.69 -16.10 15.05
N ALA A 372 -9.65 -15.25 15.41
CA ALA A 372 -11.06 -15.44 15.04
C ALA A 372 -11.25 -15.48 13.51
N GLY A 373 -10.56 -14.59 12.77
CA GLY A 373 -10.59 -14.57 11.31
C GLY A 373 -9.98 -15.81 10.66
N LEU A 374 -8.88 -16.33 11.24
CA LEU A 374 -8.23 -17.54 10.79
C LEU A 374 -9.10 -18.79 11.02
N ASP A 375 -9.74 -18.89 12.19
CA ASP A 375 -10.66 -19.99 12.48
C ASP A 375 -11.82 -20.03 11.49
N ALA A 376 -12.39 -18.87 11.17
CA ALA A 376 -13.42 -18.74 10.17
C ALA A 376 -12.93 -19.08 8.76
N LEU A 377 -11.73 -18.60 8.39
CA LEU A 377 -11.12 -18.89 7.08
C LEU A 377 -10.88 -20.40 6.91
N ILE A 378 -10.35 -21.08 7.93
CA ILE A 378 -10.10 -22.54 7.92
C ILE A 378 -11.42 -23.28 7.69
N ARG A 379 -12.48 -22.99 8.48
CA ARG A 379 -13.79 -23.62 8.28
C ARG A 379 -14.39 -23.31 6.91
N GLY A 380 -14.22 -22.08 6.42
CA GLY A 380 -14.66 -21.69 5.08
C GLY A 380 -13.96 -22.49 3.98
N ILE A 381 -12.64 -22.68 4.08
CA ILE A 381 -11.87 -23.51 3.14
C ILE A 381 -12.36 -24.95 3.17
N GLU A 382 -12.53 -25.53 4.35
CA GLU A 382 -13.06 -26.91 4.52
C GLU A 382 -14.42 -27.09 3.86
N ALA A 383 -15.27 -26.07 3.91
CA ALA A 383 -16.62 -26.12 3.34
C ALA A 383 -16.67 -26.07 1.81
N VAL A 384 -15.64 -25.48 1.15
CA VAL A 384 -15.65 -25.27 -0.32
C VAL A 384 -14.57 -26.04 -1.08
N ARG A 385 -13.58 -26.62 -0.37
CA ARG A 385 -12.50 -27.35 -1.02
C ARG A 385 -13.03 -28.62 -1.71
N VAL A 386 -12.51 -28.87 -2.91
CA VAL A 386 -12.69 -30.15 -3.59
C VAL A 386 -11.47 -31.00 -3.21
N PRO A 387 -11.66 -32.17 -2.56
CA PRO A 387 -10.55 -33.08 -2.30
C PRO A 387 -9.83 -33.44 -3.60
N ALA A 388 -8.50 -33.55 -3.54
CA ALA A 388 -7.66 -33.92 -4.68
C ALA A 388 -7.92 -35.35 -5.14
#